data_bc4c4e0e190c132a7543ef8134776102
#
_entry.id   bc4c4e0e190c132a7543ef8134776102
#
_cell.length_a   1.000
_cell.length_b   1.000
_cell.length_c   1.000
_cell.angle_alpha   90.00
_cell.angle_beta   90.00
_cell.angle_gamma   90.00
#
_symmetry.space_group_name_H-M   'P 1'
#
loop_
_entity.id
_entity.type
_entity.pdbx_description
1 polymer ?
#
loop_
_entity_poly.entity_id
_entity_poly.type
_entity_poly.pdbx_seq_one_letter_code
_entity_poly.pdbx_strand_id
1 'polypeptide(L)'
;MRLLKGKAAVVTGSTSGIGLACARAFAGAGANIVLNGMGAPAEIERERTAIERHFAVKAIYSPADMAKPLEIAELIALGEKTFGSVDILVNNARIQHVSPIEEFPIEKWDAVIAINLSAAFHAIRAAVPGMKNRGWGRIITTASAHSLVASPFKSAYVAAKHAIAGLTKTVALELARSKIACNCISPG
;
A
#
# COMPACT_ATOMS: atom_id res chain seq x y z
N MET A 1 -21.02 11.48 9.53
CA MET A 1 -20.13 12.48 8.90
C MET A 1 -19.08 11.74 8.05
N ARG A 2 -18.92 12.04 6.76
CA ARG A 2 -17.93 11.38 5.87
C ARG A 2 -16.63 12.18 5.91
N LEU A 3 -15.72 11.85 6.83
CA LEU A 3 -14.47 12.56 7.11
C LEU A 3 -13.51 12.66 5.90
N LEU A 4 -13.61 11.72 4.96
CA LEU A 4 -12.73 11.62 3.79
C LEU A 4 -13.45 11.94 2.48
N LYS A 5 -14.62 12.61 2.53
CA LYS A 5 -15.35 13.02 1.32
C LYS A 5 -14.45 13.87 0.43
N GLY A 6 -14.36 13.52 -0.86
CA GLY A 6 -13.51 14.20 -1.83
C GLY A 6 -12.02 13.80 -1.81
N LYS A 7 -11.62 12.88 -0.93
CA LYS A 7 -10.28 12.28 -0.90
C LYS A 7 -10.21 11.04 -1.77
N ALA A 8 -9.00 10.69 -2.23
CA ALA A 8 -8.74 9.45 -2.94
C ALA A 8 -7.66 8.63 -2.21
N ALA A 9 -7.93 7.34 -2.05
CA ALA A 9 -7.03 6.39 -1.42
C ALA A 9 -6.57 5.32 -2.41
N VAL A 10 -5.27 5.12 -2.52
CA VAL A 10 -4.65 3.96 -3.17
C VAL A 10 -4.30 2.95 -2.10
N VAL A 11 -4.77 1.72 -2.25
CA VAL A 11 -4.48 0.62 -1.32
C VAL A 11 -3.87 -0.55 -2.09
N THR A 12 -2.59 -0.83 -1.88
CA THR A 12 -1.91 -1.95 -2.55
C THR A 12 -2.25 -3.28 -1.87
N GLY A 13 -2.35 -4.35 -2.66
CA GLY A 13 -2.76 -5.66 -2.15
C GLY A 13 -4.17 -5.64 -1.52
N SER A 14 -5.11 -4.96 -2.15
CA SER A 14 -6.45 -4.70 -1.62
C SER A 14 -7.57 -5.53 -2.26
N THR A 15 -7.23 -6.57 -3.01
CA THR A 15 -8.23 -7.52 -3.55
C THR A 15 -8.73 -8.51 -2.50
N SER A 16 -8.07 -8.60 -1.34
CA SER A 16 -8.45 -9.49 -0.23
C SER A 16 -7.89 -9.02 1.12
N GLY A 17 -8.26 -9.70 2.20
CA GLY A 17 -7.67 -9.60 3.53
C GLY A 17 -7.65 -8.18 4.10
N ILE A 18 -6.53 -7.81 4.76
CA ILE A 18 -6.35 -6.51 5.42
C ILE A 18 -6.48 -5.35 4.43
N GLY A 19 -5.90 -5.47 3.24
CA GLY A 19 -5.96 -4.41 2.22
C GLY A 19 -7.40 -4.11 1.79
N LEU A 20 -8.22 -5.13 1.55
CA LEU A 20 -9.63 -4.97 1.21
C LEU A 20 -10.42 -4.36 2.36
N ALA A 21 -10.16 -4.79 3.59
CA ALA A 21 -10.80 -4.21 4.78
C ALA A 21 -10.45 -2.71 4.92
N CYS A 22 -9.20 -2.33 4.71
CA CYS A 22 -8.77 -0.92 4.68
C CYS A 22 -9.48 -0.14 3.57
N ALA A 23 -9.54 -0.67 2.34
CA ALA A 23 -10.22 -0.03 1.22
C ALA A 23 -11.70 0.23 1.53
N ARG A 24 -12.38 -0.76 2.10
CA ARG A 24 -13.79 -0.63 2.54
C ARG A 24 -13.96 0.39 3.67
N ALA A 25 -13.04 0.44 4.63
CA ALA A 25 -13.08 1.41 5.73
C ALA A 25 -12.91 2.84 5.20
N PHE A 26 -11.96 3.09 4.28
CA PHE A 26 -11.78 4.38 3.65
C PHE A 26 -12.99 4.77 2.78
N ALA A 27 -13.55 3.83 2.04
CA ALA A 27 -14.79 4.03 1.28
C ALA A 27 -15.95 4.41 2.19
N GLY A 28 -16.11 3.73 3.33
CA GLY A 28 -17.11 4.06 4.36
C GLY A 28 -16.93 5.46 4.94
N ALA A 29 -15.69 5.94 5.05
CA ALA A 29 -15.38 7.31 5.42
C ALA A 29 -15.56 8.33 4.28
N GLY A 30 -15.88 7.87 3.06
CA GLY A 30 -16.23 8.71 1.91
C GLY A 30 -15.11 8.94 0.90
N ALA A 31 -13.97 8.24 1.00
CA ALA A 31 -12.91 8.33 0.02
C ALA A 31 -13.23 7.53 -1.25
N ASN A 32 -12.79 8.01 -2.39
CA ASN A 32 -12.70 7.22 -3.61
C ASN A 32 -11.51 6.24 -3.51
N ILE A 33 -11.60 5.09 -4.15
CA ILE A 33 -10.67 3.98 -3.93
C ILE A 33 -9.98 3.56 -5.23
N VAL A 34 -8.67 3.39 -5.19
CA VAL A 34 -7.92 2.60 -6.17
C VAL A 34 -7.56 1.27 -5.51
N LEU A 35 -8.18 0.21 -5.99
CA LEU A 35 -7.83 -1.16 -5.62
C LEU A 35 -6.63 -1.62 -6.45
N ASN A 36 -5.79 -2.43 -5.85
CA ASN A 36 -4.68 -3.11 -6.51
C ASN A 36 -4.45 -4.48 -5.88
N GLY A 37 -4.02 -5.43 -6.66
CA GLY A 37 -3.65 -6.77 -6.20
C GLY A 37 -3.94 -7.83 -7.24
N MET A 38 -3.66 -9.08 -6.90
CA MET A 38 -3.89 -10.24 -7.74
C MET A 38 -5.21 -10.93 -7.37
N GLY A 39 -5.78 -11.69 -8.30
CA GLY A 39 -6.99 -12.47 -8.08
C GLY A 39 -7.74 -12.75 -9.36
N ALA A 40 -8.85 -13.49 -9.27
CA ALA A 40 -9.73 -13.74 -10.39
C ALA A 40 -10.43 -12.43 -10.81
N PRO A 41 -10.43 -12.06 -12.11
CA PRO A 41 -11.01 -10.79 -12.57
C PRO A 41 -12.46 -10.59 -12.13
N ALA A 42 -13.27 -11.64 -12.16
CA ALA A 42 -14.68 -11.57 -11.76
C ALA A 42 -14.85 -11.27 -10.25
N GLU A 43 -13.94 -11.79 -9.41
CA GLU A 43 -13.98 -11.52 -7.97
C GLU A 43 -13.54 -10.09 -7.66
N ILE A 44 -12.49 -9.62 -8.32
CA ILE A 44 -12.01 -8.24 -8.20
C ILE A 44 -13.10 -7.25 -8.60
N GLU A 45 -13.77 -7.48 -9.74
CA GLU A 45 -14.84 -6.62 -10.22
C GLU A 45 -16.07 -6.65 -9.30
N ARG A 46 -16.38 -7.80 -8.73
CA ARG A 46 -17.44 -7.93 -7.70
C ARG A 46 -17.13 -7.08 -6.47
N GLU A 47 -15.90 -7.14 -5.95
CA GLU A 47 -15.47 -6.34 -4.80
C GLU A 47 -15.46 -4.83 -5.12
N ARG A 48 -14.93 -4.45 -6.29
CA ARG A 48 -14.94 -3.06 -6.74
C ARG A 48 -16.36 -2.49 -6.83
N THR A 49 -17.25 -3.21 -7.48
CA THR A 49 -18.66 -2.80 -7.64
C THR A 49 -19.40 -2.79 -6.30
N ALA A 50 -19.10 -3.74 -5.41
CA ALA A 50 -19.68 -3.77 -4.06
C ALA A 50 -19.28 -2.53 -3.25
N ILE A 51 -18.02 -2.08 -3.35
CA ILE A 51 -17.55 -0.86 -2.69
C ILE A 51 -18.32 0.36 -3.22
N GLU A 52 -18.43 0.53 -4.53
CA GLU A 52 -19.17 1.64 -5.12
C GLU A 52 -20.63 1.69 -4.67
N ARG A 53 -21.30 0.54 -4.77
CA ARG A 53 -22.73 0.44 -4.43
C ARG A 53 -23.01 0.64 -2.94
N HIS A 54 -22.16 0.06 -2.08
CA HIS A 54 -22.40 0.07 -0.63
C HIS A 54 -22.08 1.42 0.01
N PHE A 55 -21.01 2.07 -0.48
CA PHE A 55 -20.52 3.31 0.13
C PHE A 55 -20.82 4.58 -0.67
N ALA A 56 -21.39 4.46 -1.88
CA ALA A 56 -21.68 5.57 -2.78
C ALA A 56 -20.43 6.47 -3.01
N VAL A 57 -19.32 5.83 -3.32
CA VAL A 57 -18.03 6.41 -3.75
C VAL A 57 -17.63 5.81 -5.09
N LYS A 58 -16.60 6.35 -5.73
CA LYS A 58 -16.03 5.74 -6.94
C LYS A 58 -14.90 4.79 -6.55
N ALA A 59 -14.83 3.64 -7.21
CA ALA A 59 -13.74 2.68 -7.05
C ALA A 59 -13.24 2.21 -8.41
N ILE A 60 -11.92 2.19 -8.59
CA ILE A 60 -11.25 1.65 -9.78
C ILE A 60 -10.26 0.58 -9.36
N TYR A 61 -9.82 -0.22 -10.31
CA TYR A 61 -8.82 -1.27 -10.10
C TYR A 61 -7.61 -1.07 -11.02
N SER A 62 -6.43 -1.35 -10.52
CA SER A 62 -5.19 -1.43 -11.28
C SER A 62 -4.52 -2.80 -11.07
N PRO A 63 -4.16 -3.52 -12.14
CA PRO A 63 -3.47 -4.80 -12.07
C PRO A 63 -1.96 -4.67 -11.83
N ALA A 64 -1.46 -3.49 -11.50
CA ALA A 64 -0.03 -3.19 -11.35
C ALA A 64 0.68 -4.24 -10.50
N ASP A 65 1.77 -4.80 -11.05
CA ASP A 65 2.66 -5.70 -10.34
C ASP A 65 3.58 -4.90 -9.41
N MET A 66 3.43 -5.15 -8.11
CA MET A 66 4.20 -4.45 -7.08
C MET A 66 5.70 -4.80 -7.06
N ALA A 67 6.16 -5.75 -7.90
CA ALA A 67 7.58 -5.97 -8.13
C ALA A 67 8.17 -5.04 -9.20
N LYS A 68 7.34 -4.28 -9.94
CA LYS A 68 7.75 -3.48 -11.08
C LYS A 68 7.61 -1.97 -10.80
N PRO A 69 8.71 -1.23 -10.67
CA PRO A 69 8.68 0.21 -10.34
C PRO A 69 7.86 1.07 -11.29
N LEU A 70 7.86 0.77 -12.60
CA LEU A 70 7.09 1.53 -13.58
C LEU A 70 5.58 1.32 -13.40
N GLU A 71 5.14 0.08 -13.20
CA GLU A 71 3.72 -0.22 -12.97
C GLU A 71 3.21 0.41 -11.65
N ILE A 72 4.07 0.51 -10.63
CA ILE A 72 3.75 1.23 -9.38
C ILE A 72 3.56 2.73 -9.62
N ALA A 73 4.41 3.34 -10.45
CA ALA A 73 4.25 4.75 -10.81
C ALA A 73 2.96 4.98 -11.61
N GLU A 74 2.63 4.08 -12.54
CA GLU A 74 1.39 4.11 -13.32
C GLU A 74 0.15 3.93 -12.43
N LEU A 75 0.20 3.09 -11.40
CA LEU A 75 -0.87 2.95 -10.39
C LEU A 75 -1.18 4.29 -9.71
N ILE A 76 -0.15 5.01 -9.27
CA ILE A 76 -0.33 6.33 -8.64
C ILE A 76 -0.87 7.35 -9.65
N ALA A 77 -0.30 7.39 -10.86
CA ALA A 77 -0.75 8.27 -11.93
C ALA A 77 -2.21 8.00 -12.34
N LEU A 78 -2.64 6.74 -12.37
CA LEU A 78 -4.03 6.36 -12.61
C LEU A 78 -4.97 6.96 -11.55
N GLY A 79 -4.59 6.87 -10.27
CA GLY A 79 -5.34 7.49 -9.18
C GLY A 79 -5.45 9.01 -9.33
N GLU A 80 -4.34 9.68 -9.61
CA GLU A 80 -4.32 11.14 -9.84
C GLU A 80 -5.13 11.55 -11.06
N LYS A 81 -5.00 10.83 -12.18
CA LYS A 81 -5.77 11.09 -13.40
C LYS A 81 -7.28 10.91 -13.18
N THR A 82 -7.68 9.89 -12.43
CA THR A 82 -9.10 9.54 -12.28
C THR A 82 -9.81 10.41 -11.25
N PHE A 83 -9.13 10.72 -10.13
CA PHE A 83 -9.75 11.39 -8.98
C PHE A 83 -9.20 12.81 -8.75
N GLY A 84 -8.24 13.25 -9.56
CA GLY A 84 -7.55 14.54 -9.38
C GLY A 84 -6.48 14.54 -8.29
N SER A 85 -6.40 13.48 -7.50
CA SER A 85 -5.44 13.36 -6.40
C SER A 85 -5.22 11.91 -5.97
N VAL A 86 -4.07 11.67 -5.32
CA VAL A 86 -3.86 10.56 -4.39
C VAL A 86 -3.56 11.18 -3.03
N ASP A 87 -4.54 11.18 -2.15
CA ASP A 87 -4.45 11.80 -0.82
C ASP A 87 -3.96 10.81 0.23
N ILE A 88 -4.34 9.55 0.11
CA ILE A 88 -4.02 8.48 1.04
C ILE A 88 -3.35 7.35 0.25
N LEU A 89 -2.16 6.94 0.71
CA LEU A 89 -1.43 5.79 0.20
C LEU A 89 -1.31 4.74 1.29
N VAL A 90 -1.83 3.55 1.04
CA VAL A 90 -1.66 2.38 1.92
C VAL A 90 -0.78 1.35 1.23
N ASN A 91 0.46 1.23 1.68
CA ASN A 91 1.40 0.21 1.26
C ASN A 91 1.11 -1.06 2.07
N ASN A 92 0.29 -1.96 1.50
CA ASN A 92 -0.12 -3.18 2.18
C ASN A 92 0.25 -4.45 1.40
N ALA A 93 0.53 -4.36 0.11
CA ALA A 93 0.94 -5.53 -0.69
C ALA A 93 2.11 -6.27 -0.01
N ARG A 94 2.00 -7.60 0.07
CA ARG A 94 3.00 -8.45 0.69
C ARG A 94 3.00 -9.85 0.15
N ILE A 95 4.16 -10.48 0.18
CA ILE A 95 4.34 -11.92 0.01
C ILE A 95 5.22 -12.46 1.12
N GLN A 96 5.20 -13.76 1.31
CA GLN A 96 6.06 -14.44 2.29
C GLN A 96 6.54 -15.76 1.69
N HIS A 97 7.78 -16.12 2.03
CA HIS A 97 8.35 -17.44 1.84
C HIS A 97 9.00 -17.88 3.17
N VAL A 98 8.92 -19.17 3.47
CA VAL A 98 9.45 -19.76 4.70
C VAL A 98 10.41 -20.86 4.31
N SER A 99 11.68 -20.73 4.71
CA SER A 99 12.75 -21.68 4.42
C SER A 99 13.93 -21.47 5.37
N PRO A 100 14.73 -22.51 5.70
CA PRO A 100 16.05 -22.35 6.32
C PRO A 100 16.91 -21.39 5.52
N ILE A 101 17.84 -20.68 6.18
CA ILE A 101 18.63 -19.63 5.53
C ILE A 101 19.52 -20.18 4.41
N GLU A 102 20.10 -21.36 4.60
CA GLU A 102 20.97 -22.06 3.64
C GLU A 102 20.23 -22.61 2.43
N GLU A 103 18.91 -22.83 2.54
CA GLU A 103 18.04 -23.34 1.50
C GLU A 103 17.11 -22.26 0.91
N PHE A 104 17.25 -21.01 1.38
CA PHE A 104 16.32 -19.97 0.97
C PHE A 104 16.55 -19.60 -0.51
N PRO A 105 15.57 -19.80 -1.41
CA PRO A 105 15.77 -19.53 -2.83
C PRO A 105 16.00 -18.03 -3.09
N ILE A 106 17.03 -17.72 -3.87
CA ILE A 106 17.45 -16.33 -4.15
C ILE A 106 16.31 -15.55 -4.80
N GLU A 107 15.62 -16.15 -5.77
CA GLU A 107 14.48 -15.51 -6.43
C GLU A 107 13.30 -15.21 -5.50
N LYS A 108 13.13 -15.99 -4.43
CA LYS A 108 12.12 -15.72 -3.38
C LYS A 108 12.56 -14.59 -2.46
N TRP A 109 13.85 -14.55 -2.13
CA TRP A 109 14.41 -13.42 -1.40
C TRP A 109 14.17 -12.11 -2.18
N ASP A 110 14.59 -12.07 -3.45
CA ASP A 110 14.48 -10.89 -4.30
C ASP A 110 13.02 -10.44 -4.44
N ALA A 111 12.11 -11.38 -4.68
CA ALA A 111 10.68 -11.08 -4.78
C ALA A 111 10.10 -10.52 -3.47
N VAL A 112 10.48 -11.08 -2.31
CA VAL A 112 10.03 -10.58 -1.01
C VAL A 112 10.55 -9.17 -0.76
N ILE A 113 11.82 -8.88 -1.04
CA ILE A 113 12.38 -7.53 -0.90
C ILE A 113 11.72 -6.56 -1.88
N ALA A 114 11.53 -6.95 -3.14
CA ALA A 114 10.88 -6.11 -4.15
C ALA A 114 9.47 -5.69 -3.71
N ILE A 115 8.63 -6.64 -3.29
CA ILE A 115 7.21 -6.38 -2.98
C ILE A 115 7.03 -5.79 -1.59
N ASN A 116 7.73 -6.32 -0.56
CA ASN A 116 7.47 -5.93 0.83
C ASN A 116 8.23 -4.66 1.26
N LEU A 117 9.26 -4.26 0.52
CA LEU A 117 10.07 -3.08 0.85
C LEU A 117 10.15 -2.08 -0.31
N SER A 118 10.72 -2.50 -1.45
CA SER A 118 11.00 -1.58 -2.57
C SER A 118 9.72 -0.99 -3.16
N ALA A 119 8.64 -1.77 -3.21
CA ALA A 119 7.34 -1.28 -3.67
C ALA A 119 6.83 -0.08 -2.87
N ALA A 120 6.97 -0.12 -1.54
CA ALA A 120 6.56 1.00 -0.69
C ALA A 120 7.39 2.26 -0.98
N PHE A 121 8.72 2.12 -1.16
CA PHE A 121 9.58 3.23 -1.58
C PHE A 121 9.13 3.83 -2.91
N HIS A 122 8.88 3.00 -3.93
CA HIS A 122 8.45 3.47 -5.26
C HIS A 122 7.08 4.17 -5.21
N ALA A 123 6.12 3.62 -4.49
CA ALA A 123 4.80 4.22 -4.34
C ALA A 123 4.85 5.55 -3.57
N ILE A 124 5.63 5.63 -2.49
CA ILE A 124 5.86 6.87 -1.73
C ILE A 124 6.51 7.93 -2.63
N ARG A 125 7.59 7.56 -3.34
CA ARG A 125 8.29 8.44 -4.27
C ARG A 125 7.37 9.02 -5.34
N ALA A 126 6.44 8.23 -5.85
CA ALA A 126 5.48 8.65 -6.87
C ALA A 126 4.38 9.56 -6.29
N ALA A 127 3.86 9.28 -5.09
CA ALA A 127 2.71 9.98 -4.51
C ALA A 127 3.10 11.32 -3.83
N VAL A 128 4.30 11.41 -3.23
CA VAL A 128 4.73 12.56 -2.42
C VAL A 128 4.72 13.90 -3.17
N PRO A 129 5.16 14.00 -4.44
CA PRO A 129 5.11 15.29 -5.16
C PRO A 129 3.70 15.87 -5.25
N GLY A 130 2.70 15.06 -5.62
CA GLY A 130 1.30 15.47 -5.65
C GLY A 130 0.76 15.85 -4.27
N MET A 131 1.09 15.10 -3.22
CA MET A 131 0.72 15.43 -1.84
C MET A 131 1.34 16.76 -1.38
N LYS A 132 2.61 17.02 -1.70
CA LYS A 132 3.28 18.31 -1.38
C LYS A 132 2.61 19.47 -2.07
N ASN A 133 2.29 19.36 -3.36
CA ASN A 133 1.61 20.41 -4.12
C ASN A 133 0.23 20.79 -3.53
N ARG A 134 -0.47 19.80 -2.97
CA ARG A 134 -1.79 20.01 -2.32
C ARG A 134 -1.68 20.38 -0.84
N GLY A 135 -0.49 20.28 -0.23
CA GLY A 135 -0.26 20.57 1.19
C GLY A 135 -0.97 19.58 2.13
N TRP A 136 -1.25 18.34 1.68
CA TRP A 136 -1.89 17.32 2.49
C TRP A 136 -1.62 15.91 1.96
N GLY A 137 -1.37 14.95 2.86
CA GLY A 137 -1.20 13.54 2.52
C GLY A 137 -1.16 12.63 3.74
N ARG A 138 -1.54 11.37 3.55
CA ARG A 138 -1.43 10.31 4.56
C ARG A 138 -0.83 9.07 3.93
N ILE A 139 0.32 8.66 4.43
CA ILE A 139 1.04 7.47 4.01
C ILE A 139 1.01 6.49 5.18
N ILE A 140 0.49 5.30 4.93
CA ILE A 140 0.36 4.23 5.91
C ILE A 140 1.00 2.98 5.33
N THR A 141 1.94 2.37 6.05
CA THR A 141 2.57 1.13 5.61
C THR A 141 2.25 -0.01 6.58
N THR A 142 1.77 -1.11 6.04
CA THR A 142 1.53 -2.33 6.83
C THR A 142 2.87 -3.01 7.11
N ALA A 143 3.39 -2.78 8.30
CA ALA A 143 4.56 -3.46 8.85
C ALA A 143 4.18 -4.87 9.39
N SER A 144 4.63 -5.23 10.56
CA SER A 144 4.31 -6.50 11.24
C SER A 144 4.87 -6.45 12.66
N ALA A 145 4.43 -7.32 13.56
CA ALA A 145 5.19 -7.62 14.78
C ALA A 145 6.65 -7.95 14.44
N HIS A 146 6.90 -8.56 13.28
CA HIS A 146 8.24 -8.83 12.74
C HIS A 146 9.01 -7.59 12.24
N SER A 147 8.52 -6.40 12.46
CA SER A 147 9.33 -5.17 12.38
C SER A 147 10.04 -4.82 13.69
N LEU A 148 9.74 -5.56 14.76
CA LEU A 148 10.30 -5.37 16.10
C LEU A 148 11.02 -6.62 16.61
N VAL A 149 10.58 -7.81 16.20
CA VAL A 149 11.13 -9.11 16.64
C VAL A 149 11.37 -10.02 15.44
N ALA A 150 12.32 -10.96 15.60
CA ALA A 150 12.62 -11.96 14.60
C ALA A 150 11.70 -13.19 14.70
N SER A 151 11.72 -14.01 13.64
CA SER A 151 11.11 -15.33 13.58
C SER A 151 11.98 -16.24 12.72
N PRO A 152 12.22 -17.50 13.11
CA PRO A 152 13.02 -18.41 12.31
C PRO A 152 12.37 -18.67 10.94
N PHE A 153 13.18 -19.02 9.97
CA PHE A 153 12.79 -19.39 8.61
C PHE A 153 12.09 -18.31 7.77
N LYS A 154 12.08 -17.05 8.24
CA LYS A 154 11.43 -15.89 7.58
C LYS A 154 12.43 -14.77 7.29
N SER A 155 13.68 -15.11 6.93
CA SER A 155 14.78 -14.14 6.80
C SER A 155 14.43 -12.93 5.94
N ALA A 156 13.97 -13.13 4.71
CA ALA A 156 13.59 -12.04 3.80
C ALA A 156 12.43 -11.20 4.33
N TYR A 157 11.40 -11.85 4.88
CA TYR A 157 10.22 -11.15 5.40
C TYR A 157 10.58 -10.29 6.61
N VAL A 158 11.30 -10.84 7.58
CA VAL A 158 11.74 -10.13 8.79
C VAL A 158 12.64 -8.95 8.40
N ALA A 159 13.61 -9.16 7.50
CA ALA A 159 14.48 -8.10 7.00
C ALA A 159 13.66 -6.97 6.36
N ALA A 160 12.75 -7.29 5.45
CA ALA A 160 11.89 -6.30 4.79
C ALA A 160 11.01 -5.53 5.79
N LYS A 161 10.46 -6.22 6.82
CA LYS A 161 9.58 -5.58 7.80
C LYS A 161 10.32 -4.69 8.80
N HIS A 162 11.56 -5.02 9.18
CA HIS A 162 12.42 -4.10 9.92
C HIS A 162 12.79 -2.87 9.08
N ALA A 163 13.17 -3.08 7.80
CA ALA A 163 13.52 -2.01 6.89
C ALA A 163 12.34 -1.04 6.63
N ILE A 164 11.10 -1.53 6.54
CA ILE A 164 9.90 -0.70 6.39
C ILE A 164 9.72 0.27 7.56
N ALA A 165 9.99 -0.17 8.79
CA ALA A 165 9.92 0.71 9.94
C ALA A 165 10.97 1.83 9.86
N GLY A 166 12.19 1.52 9.39
CA GLY A 166 13.24 2.48 9.11
C GLY A 166 12.85 3.48 8.02
N LEU A 167 12.39 2.99 6.86
CA LEU A 167 11.92 3.82 5.75
C LEU A 167 10.81 4.77 6.21
N THR A 168 9.83 4.27 6.95
CA THR A 168 8.71 5.08 7.45
C THR A 168 9.18 6.22 8.33
N LYS A 169 10.11 5.96 9.26
CA LYS A 169 10.68 6.99 10.15
C LYS A 169 11.42 8.07 9.36
N THR A 170 12.24 7.68 8.40
CA THR A 170 12.99 8.61 7.55
C THR A 170 12.03 9.50 6.74
N VAL A 171 11.06 8.90 6.06
CA VAL A 171 10.07 9.66 5.28
C VAL A 171 9.22 10.58 6.18
N ALA A 172 8.86 10.15 7.37
CA ALA A 172 8.14 10.98 8.33
C ALA A 172 8.93 12.24 8.72
N LEU A 173 10.25 12.11 8.96
CA LEU A 173 11.13 13.24 9.26
C LEU A 173 11.27 14.19 8.06
N GLU A 174 11.47 13.67 6.86
CA GLU A 174 11.57 14.47 5.62
C GLU A 174 10.29 15.27 5.33
N LEU A 175 9.13 14.72 5.70
CA LEU A 175 7.82 15.31 5.44
C LEU A 175 7.25 16.10 6.63
N ALA A 176 7.95 16.21 7.75
CA ALA A 176 7.46 16.78 8.99
C ALA A 176 6.90 18.22 8.86
N ARG A 177 7.43 19.02 7.92
CA ARG A 177 7.00 20.41 7.68
C ARG A 177 5.93 20.55 6.58
N SER A 178 5.47 19.46 5.95
CA SER A 178 4.65 19.51 4.74
C SER A 178 3.17 19.12 4.95
N LYS A 179 2.72 18.99 6.20
CA LYS A 179 1.36 18.49 6.57
C LYS A 179 1.04 17.09 6.01
N ILE A 180 2.07 16.34 5.63
CA ILE A 180 1.96 14.94 5.20
C ILE A 180 2.42 14.07 6.37
N ALA A 181 1.58 13.13 6.78
CA ALA A 181 1.96 12.16 7.81
C ALA A 181 2.34 10.82 7.16
N CYS A 182 3.45 10.23 7.62
CA CYS A 182 3.89 8.91 7.23
C CYS A 182 4.02 8.04 8.49
N ASN A 183 3.26 6.95 8.53
CA ASN A 183 3.22 6.04 9.66
C ASN A 183 3.23 4.58 9.19
N CYS A 184 3.62 3.67 10.07
CA CYS A 184 3.38 2.23 9.88
C CYS A 184 2.57 1.65 11.02
N ILE A 185 1.85 0.59 10.73
CA ILE A 185 1.13 -0.24 11.69
C ILE A 185 1.75 -1.63 11.70
N SER A 186 1.89 -2.23 12.86
CA SER A 186 2.55 -3.54 13.06
C SER A 186 1.56 -4.57 13.60
N PRO A 187 0.71 -5.15 12.72
CA PRO A 187 -0.21 -6.21 13.16
C PRO A 187 0.56 -7.42 13.70
N GLY A 188 -0.04 -8.09 14.69
CA GLY A 188 0.43 -9.35 15.27
C GLY A 188 0.08 -10.58 14.43
#